data_848437ff2cb4fbffa615e8578fe34ee0
#
_entry.id   848437ff2cb4fbffa615e8578fe34ee0
#
_cell.length_a   1.000
_cell.length_b   1.000
_cell.length_c   1.000
_cell.angle_alpha   90.00
_cell.angle_beta   90.00
_cell.angle_gamma   90.00
#
_symmetry.space_group_name_H-M   'P 1'
#
loop_
_entity.id
_entity.type
_entity.pdbx_description
1 polymer ?
#
loop_
_entity_poly.entity_id
_entity_poly.type
_entity_poly.pdbx_seq_one_letter_code
_entity_poly.pdbx_strand_id
1 'polypeptide(L)'
;MDFKLTAAQEALRLRARELADGTFRARAAGWDATEQYPWDNVKDLVRAGFMGLTIPREHGGAGASILDVLLVVEEIARVCGVTARIVVEGSLGVVGALAAYGSEAQKRRYFPWVLDGDKPAIAITEPEAGSAATDLVTRADEAPEGYAITGEKRWITGAGTSRLYLVYCRINRSFFCSRGGVGKPSSTPRLFRAS
;
A
#
# COMPACT_ATOMS: atom_id res chain seq x y z
N MET A 1 -17.50 -25.39 12.00
CA MET A 1 -17.08 -24.13 11.34
C MET A 1 -17.59 -24.23 9.90
N ASP A 2 -18.34 -23.24 9.41
CA ASP A 2 -18.80 -23.22 8.01
C ASP A 2 -17.86 -22.33 7.20
N PHE A 3 -17.27 -22.88 6.12
CA PHE A 3 -16.36 -22.18 5.22
C PHE A 3 -17.06 -21.64 3.96
N LYS A 4 -18.39 -21.69 3.91
CA LYS A 4 -19.16 -21.18 2.79
C LYS A 4 -19.06 -19.65 2.72
N LEU A 5 -18.85 -19.14 1.52
CA LEU A 5 -18.91 -17.70 1.28
C LEU A 5 -20.35 -17.19 1.40
N THR A 6 -20.51 -15.98 1.88
CA THR A 6 -21.80 -15.28 1.81
C THR A 6 -22.12 -14.92 0.37
N ALA A 7 -23.37 -14.65 0.06
CA ALA A 7 -23.79 -14.20 -1.28
C ALA A 7 -23.04 -12.90 -1.70
N ALA A 8 -22.79 -11.99 -0.76
CA ALA A 8 -22.02 -10.78 -1.04
C ALA A 8 -20.55 -11.06 -1.37
N GLN A 9 -19.91 -11.99 -0.67
CA GLN A 9 -18.54 -12.42 -0.94
C GLN A 9 -18.42 -13.13 -2.28
N GLU A 10 -19.39 -13.99 -2.61
CA GLU A 10 -19.43 -14.65 -3.91
C GLU A 10 -19.60 -13.64 -5.05
N ALA A 11 -20.49 -12.67 -4.91
CA ALA A 11 -20.67 -11.59 -5.88
C ALA A 11 -19.38 -10.76 -6.04
N LEU A 12 -18.69 -10.45 -4.95
CA LEU A 12 -17.42 -9.73 -4.96
C LEU A 12 -16.35 -10.52 -5.72
N ARG A 13 -16.22 -11.82 -5.43
CA ARG A 13 -15.30 -12.74 -6.08
C ARG A 13 -15.55 -12.84 -7.58
N LEU A 14 -16.82 -12.96 -7.99
CA LEU A 14 -17.20 -13.03 -9.41
C LEU A 14 -16.88 -11.73 -10.15
N ARG A 15 -17.14 -10.56 -9.57
CA ARG A 15 -16.74 -9.27 -10.15
C ARG A 15 -15.22 -9.17 -10.35
N ALA A 16 -14.43 -9.63 -9.38
CA ALA A 16 -12.98 -9.65 -9.50
C ALA A 16 -12.51 -10.58 -10.62
N ARG A 17 -13.13 -11.77 -10.74
CA ARG A 17 -12.88 -12.73 -11.82
C ARG A 17 -13.19 -12.14 -13.18
N GLU A 18 -14.35 -11.53 -13.35
CA GLU A 18 -14.77 -10.92 -14.62
C GLU A 18 -13.78 -9.84 -15.07
N LEU A 19 -13.35 -8.97 -14.14
CA LEU A 19 -12.35 -7.94 -14.43
C LEU A 19 -10.99 -8.54 -14.80
N ALA A 20 -10.57 -9.57 -14.06
CA ALA A 20 -9.29 -10.26 -14.29
C ALA A 20 -9.28 -10.93 -15.68
N ASP A 21 -10.29 -11.73 -16.00
CA ASP A 21 -10.36 -12.48 -17.25
C ASP A 21 -10.64 -11.58 -18.46
N GLY A 22 -11.53 -10.59 -18.32
CA GLY A 22 -11.91 -9.69 -19.40
C GLY A 22 -10.91 -8.60 -19.73
N THR A 23 -10.15 -8.13 -18.72
CA THR A 23 -9.29 -6.94 -18.89
C THR A 23 -7.82 -7.24 -18.65
N PHE A 24 -7.48 -7.80 -17.50
CA PHE A 24 -6.07 -7.92 -17.10
C PHE A 24 -5.34 -9.04 -17.83
N ARG A 25 -6.03 -10.12 -18.19
CA ARG A 25 -5.44 -11.26 -18.93
C ARG A 25 -4.76 -10.83 -20.22
N ALA A 26 -5.38 -9.99 -21.01
CA ALA A 26 -4.83 -9.53 -22.28
C ALA A 26 -3.56 -8.69 -22.13
N ARG A 27 -3.38 -8.05 -20.98
CA ARG A 27 -2.26 -7.13 -20.72
C ARG A 27 -1.13 -7.74 -19.88
N ALA A 28 -1.39 -8.86 -19.16
CA ALA A 28 -0.49 -9.41 -18.16
C ALA A 28 0.90 -9.73 -18.71
N ALA A 29 0.99 -10.44 -19.84
CA ALA A 29 2.26 -10.78 -20.47
C ALA A 29 3.06 -9.53 -20.91
N GLY A 30 2.37 -8.48 -21.36
CA GLY A 30 3.02 -7.22 -21.77
C GLY A 30 3.65 -6.49 -20.57
N TRP A 31 2.95 -6.42 -19.44
CA TRP A 31 3.49 -5.81 -18.22
C TRP A 31 4.70 -6.58 -17.67
N ASP A 32 4.65 -7.91 -17.73
CA ASP A 32 5.76 -8.76 -17.30
C ASP A 32 6.99 -8.56 -18.21
N ALA A 33 6.80 -8.59 -19.51
CA ALA A 33 7.89 -8.45 -20.48
C ALA A 33 8.56 -7.06 -20.48
N THR A 34 7.80 -6.01 -20.17
CA THR A 34 8.31 -4.62 -20.21
C THR A 34 8.74 -4.10 -18.86
N GLU A 35 8.47 -4.84 -17.76
CA GLU A 35 8.74 -4.43 -16.37
C GLU A 35 8.14 -3.06 -15.99
N GLN A 36 7.11 -2.64 -16.74
CA GLN A 36 6.45 -1.36 -16.50
C GLN A 36 5.36 -1.48 -15.44
N TYR A 37 5.20 -0.42 -14.65
CA TYR A 37 4.11 -0.35 -13.70
C TYR A 37 2.76 -0.22 -14.43
N PRO A 38 1.77 -1.09 -14.12
CA PRO A 38 0.55 -1.24 -14.91
C PRO A 38 -0.51 -0.16 -14.60
N TRP A 39 -0.23 1.10 -14.92
CA TRP A 39 -1.12 2.23 -14.62
C TRP A 39 -2.53 2.07 -15.18
N ASP A 40 -2.70 1.44 -16.34
CA ASP A 40 -4.03 1.22 -16.89
C ASP A 40 -4.84 0.22 -16.06
N ASN A 41 -4.18 -0.82 -15.52
CA ASN A 41 -4.82 -1.73 -14.59
C ASN A 41 -5.18 -1.03 -13.26
N VAL A 42 -4.35 -0.08 -12.79
CA VAL A 42 -4.68 0.74 -11.60
C VAL A 42 -5.95 1.55 -11.84
N LYS A 43 -6.09 2.20 -13.00
CA LYS A 43 -7.31 2.94 -13.35
C LYS A 43 -8.56 2.05 -13.33
N ASP A 44 -8.42 0.83 -13.86
CA ASP A 44 -9.52 -0.14 -13.87
C ASP A 44 -9.85 -0.65 -12.45
N LEU A 45 -8.84 -0.87 -11.59
CA LEU A 45 -9.04 -1.19 -10.18
C LEU A 45 -9.79 -0.07 -9.43
N VAL A 46 -9.42 1.19 -9.68
CA VAL A 46 -10.11 2.36 -9.10
C VAL A 46 -11.58 2.38 -9.53
N ARG A 47 -11.86 2.25 -10.85
CA ARG A 47 -13.23 2.23 -11.38
C ARG A 47 -14.07 1.08 -10.83
N ALA A 48 -13.44 -0.08 -10.61
CA ALA A 48 -14.09 -1.26 -10.04
C ALA A 48 -14.30 -1.19 -8.53
N GLY A 49 -13.70 -0.19 -7.85
CA GLY A 49 -13.75 -0.06 -6.39
C GLY A 49 -12.88 -1.10 -5.66
N PHE A 50 -11.78 -1.55 -6.30
CA PHE A 50 -10.85 -2.52 -5.73
C PHE A 50 -9.58 -1.90 -5.13
N MET A 51 -9.49 -0.55 -5.10
CA MET A 51 -8.50 0.17 -4.33
C MET A 51 -9.08 0.57 -2.97
N GLY A 52 -8.29 0.44 -1.91
CA GLY A 52 -8.69 0.87 -0.58
C GLY A 52 -9.85 0.06 0.02
N LEU A 53 -9.98 -1.22 -0.30
CA LEU A 53 -11.11 -2.07 0.12
C LEU A 53 -11.36 -2.04 1.62
N THR A 54 -10.32 -2.03 2.47
CA THR A 54 -10.44 -2.00 3.93
C THR A 54 -10.58 -0.59 4.51
N ILE A 55 -10.46 0.46 3.70
CA ILE A 55 -10.71 1.83 4.17
C ILE A 55 -12.14 1.92 4.69
N PRO A 56 -12.36 2.46 5.91
CA PRO A 56 -13.69 2.62 6.47
C PRO A 56 -14.62 3.43 5.57
N ARG A 57 -15.91 3.11 5.63
CA ARG A 57 -16.93 3.74 4.76
C ARG A 57 -17.04 5.24 4.97
N GLU A 58 -16.87 5.71 6.21
CA GLU A 58 -16.85 7.13 6.55
C GLU A 58 -15.68 7.90 5.91
N HIS A 59 -14.69 7.19 5.41
CA HIS A 59 -13.56 7.74 4.65
C HIS A 59 -13.60 7.41 3.15
N GLY A 60 -14.75 6.93 2.64
CA GLY A 60 -14.98 6.64 1.22
C GLY A 60 -14.57 5.26 0.75
N GLY A 61 -14.08 4.39 1.63
CA GLY A 61 -13.74 3.00 1.30
C GLY A 61 -14.93 2.04 1.34
N ALA A 62 -14.69 0.77 1.05
CA ALA A 62 -15.72 -0.27 1.12
C ALA A 62 -15.96 -0.79 2.54
N GLY A 63 -15.02 -0.59 3.48
CA GLY A 63 -15.06 -1.17 4.81
C GLY A 63 -15.01 -2.71 4.78
N ALA A 64 -14.35 -3.27 3.76
CA ALA A 64 -14.27 -4.70 3.52
C ALA A 64 -13.42 -5.41 4.57
N SER A 65 -13.71 -6.67 4.84
CA SER A 65 -12.89 -7.52 5.68
C SER A 65 -11.59 -7.96 4.96
N ILE A 66 -10.64 -8.48 5.71
CA ILE A 66 -9.43 -9.08 5.13
C ILE A 66 -9.78 -10.25 4.20
N LEU A 67 -10.79 -11.05 4.56
CA LEU A 67 -11.26 -12.15 3.71
C LEU A 67 -11.77 -11.62 2.36
N ASP A 68 -12.54 -10.54 2.37
CA ASP A 68 -13.04 -9.93 1.13
C ASP A 68 -11.90 -9.46 0.22
N VAL A 69 -10.85 -8.86 0.80
CA VAL A 69 -9.64 -8.48 0.04
C VAL A 69 -8.96 -9.72 -0.55
N LEU A 70 -8.83 -10.81 0.21
CA LEU A 70 -8.18 -12.04 -0.26
C LEU A 70 -8.95 -12.67 -1.41
N LEU A 71 -10.28 -12.66 -1.39
CA LEU A 71 -11.12 -13.15 -2.50
C LEU A 71 -10.88 -12.36 -3.80
N VAL A 72 -10.74 -11.05 -3.71
CA VAL A 72 -10.41 -10.20 -4.86
C VAL A 72 -8.98 -10.47 -5.35
N VAL A 73 -8.04 -10.54 -4.43
CA VAL A 73 -6.62 -10.78 -4.73
C VAL A 73 -6.41 -12.14 -5.40
N GLU A 74 -7.05 -13.19 -4.92
CA GLU A 74 -6.96 -14.54 -5.48
C GLU A 74 -7.39 -14.56 -6.95
N GLU A 75 -8.53 -13.97 -7.28
CA GLU A 75 -9.04 -13.98 -8.65
C GLU A 75 -8.17 -13.14 -9.60
N ILE A 76 -7.63 -12.01 -9.14
CA ILE A 76 -6.74 -11.18 -9.95
C ILE A 76 -5.36 -11.83 -10.08
N ALA A 77 -4.82 -12.42 -9.01
CA ALA A 77 -3.49 -13.05 -9.01
C ALA A 77 -3.40 -14.23 -9.96
N ARG A 78 -4.49 -14.97 -10.14
CA ARG A 78 -4.62 -16.07 -11.09
C ARG A 78 -4.28 -15.64 -12.53
N VAL A 79 -4.38 -14.36 -12.81
CA VAL A 79 -4.19 -13.78 -14.16
C VAL A 79 -2.98 -12.85 -14.21
N CYS A 80 -2.83 -11.96 -13.22
CA CYS A 80 -1.79 -10.94 -13.20
C CYS A 80 -1.32 -10.67 -11.77
N GLY A 81 -0.18 -11.25 -11.38
CA GLY A 81 0.38 -11.15 -10.03
C GLY A 81 0.71 -9.72 -9.62
N VAL A 82 1.26 -8.90 -10.53
CA VAL A 82 1.59 -7.50 -10.23
C VAL A 82 0.34 -6.67 -9.94
N THR A 83 -0.75 -6.89 -10.68
CA THR A 83 -2.03 -6.19 -10.44
C THR A 83 -2.65 -6.61 -9.12
N ALA A 84 -2.64 -7.90 -8.79
CA ALA A 84 -3.10 -8.40 -7.50
C ALA A 84 -2.29 -7.81 -6.34
N ARG A 85 -0.96 -7.69 -6.49
CA ARG A 85 -0.10 -7.06 -5.50
C ARG A 85 -0.49 -5.60 -5.23
N ILE A 86 -0.92 -4.86 -6.25
CA ILE A 86 -1.41 -3.48 -6.09
C ILE A 86 -2.65 -3.45 -5.20
N VAL A 87 -3.58 -4.39 -5.35
CA VAL A 87 -4.77 -4.49 -4.48
C VAL A 87 -4.37 -4.78 -3.04
N VAL A 88 -3.42 -5.68 -2.82
CA VAL A 88 -2.88 -5.98 -1.47
C VAL A 88 -2.33 -4.71 -0.82
N GLU A 89 -1.44 -4.01 -1.51
CA GLU A 89 -0.76 -2.83 -0.97
C GLU A 89 -1.71 -1.63 -0.81
N GLY A 90 -2.67 -1.49 -1.71
CA GLY A 90 -3.72 -0.46 -1.63
C GLY A 90 -4.83 -0.74 -0.62
N SER A 91 -4.90 -1.96 -0.05
CA SER A 91 -5.99 -2.33 0.88
C SER A 91 -5.52 -2.79 2.26
N LEU A 92 -4.29 -3.24 2.38
CA LEU A 92 -3.73 -3.78 3.63
C LEU A 92 -2.51 -2.95 4.07
N GLY A 93 -1.68 -3.48 4.93
CA GLY A 93 -0.41 -2.88 5.35
C GLY A 93 -0.53 -1.43 5.81
N VAL A 94 -0.12 -0.49 4.97
CA VAL A 94 -0.14 0.96 5.29
C VAL A 94 -1.56 1.45 5.55
N VAL A 95 -2.54 0.99 4.79
CA VAL A 95 -3.96 1.34 4.97
C VAL A 95 -4.45 0.88 6.34
N GLY A 96 -4.14 -0.36 6.71
CA GLY A 96 -4.48 -0.91 8.03
C GLY A 96 -3.79 -0.15 9.18
N ALA A 97 -2.50 0.16 9.03
CA ALA A 97 -1.77 0.94 10.01
C ALA A 97 -2.33 2.37 10.17
N LEU A 98 -2.68 3.02 9.06
CA LEU A 98 -3.30 4.34 9.07
C LEU A 98 -4.70 4.32 9.68
N ALA A 99 -5.50 3.29 9.40
CA ALA A 99 -6.82 3.11 9.99
C ALA A 99 -6.75 2.93 11.52
N ALA A 100 -5.80 2.11 12.00
CA ALA A 100 -5.64 1.79 13.41
C ALA A 100 -4.98 2.91 14.23
N TYR A 101 -3.96 3.55 13.68
CA TYR A 101 -3.07 4.45 14.43
C TYR A 101 -3.03 5.89 13.89
N GLY A 102 -3.58 6.14 12.71
CA GLY A 102 -3.63 7.46 12.11
C GLY A 102 -4.57 8.42 12.86
N SER A 103 -4.19 9.69 12.95
CA SER A 103 -5.12 10.73 13.38
C SER A 103 -6.19 10.95 12.31
N GLU A 104 -7.35 11.51 12.70
CA GLU A 104 -8.41 11.81 11.75
C GLU A 104 -7.96 12.75 10.62
N ALA A 105 -7.07 13.69 10.93
CA ALA A 105 -6.47 14.57 9.93
C ALA A 105 -5.61 13.79 8.92
N GLN A 106 -4.85 12.80 9.38
CA GLN A 106 -4.05 11.93 8.50
C GLN A 106 -4.94 11.02 7.65
N LYS A 107 -5.99 10.42 8.22
CA LYS A 107 -6.96 9.59 7.48
C LYS A 107 -7.63 10.39 6.38
N ARG A 108 -8.19 11.58 6.70
CA ARG A 108 -8.79 12.49 5.71
C ARG A 108 -7.83 12.94 4.62
N ARG A 109 -6.54 13.05 4.93
CA ARG A 109 -5.52 13.48 3.95
C ARG A 109 -5.08 12.36 3.03
N TYR A 110 -4.87 11.15 3.54
CA TYR A 110 -4.14 10.09 2.82
C TYR A 110 -5.04 9.00 2.24
N PHE A 111 -6.20 8.69 2.82
CA PHE A 111 -7.11 7.71 2.23
C PHE A 111 -7.61 8.09 0.83
N PRO A 112 -7.92 9.36 0.52
CA PRO A 112 -8.27 9.74 -0.85
C PRO A 112 -7.18 9.41 -1.88
N TRP A 113 -5.89 9.50 -1.50
CA TRP A 113 -4.82 9.13 -2.43
C TRP A 113 -4.85 7.66 -2.80
N VAL A 114 -5.13 6.80 -1.83
CA VAL A 114 -5.25 5.35 -2.05
C VAL A 114 -6.46 5.03 -2.92
N LEU A 115 -7.60 5.65 -2.63
CA LEU A 115 -8.83 5.47 -3.41
C LEU A 115 -8.67 5.96 -4.86
N ASP A 116 -7.80 6.94 -5.09
CA ASP A 116 -7.43 7.49 -6.41
C ASP A 116 -6.29 6.70 -7.10
N GLY A 117 -5.88 5.57 -6.55
CA GLY A 117 -4.96 4.63 -7.17
C GLY A 117 -3.52 4.65 -6.64
N ASP A 118 -3.20 5.44 -5.60
CA ASP A 118 -1.90 5.28 -4.96
C ASP A 118 -1.82 3.94 -4.22
N LYS A 119 -0.74 3.21 -4.45
CA LYS A 119 -0.43 2.03 -3.65
C LYS A 119 0.66 2.40 -2.63
N PRO A 120 0.32 2.56 -1.34
CA PRO A 120 1.29 2.96 -0.34
C PRO A 120 2.41 1.93 -0.17
N ALA A 121 3.64 2.40 0.02
CA ALA A 121 4.79 1.55 0.23
C ALA A 121 5.17 1.41 1.70
N ILE A 122 5.61 0.21 2.09
CA ILE A 122 6.16 -0.07 3.43
C ILE A 122 7.68 -0.10 3.32
N ALA A 123 8.37 0.74 4.08
CA ALA A 123 9.81 0.85 4.11
C ALA A 123 10.35 0.35 5.46
N ILE A 124 10.66 -0.96 5.54
CA ILE A 124 11.19 -1.61 6.75
C ILE A 124 12.66 -1.97 6.53
N THR A 125 12.95 -2.76 5.51
CA THR A 125 14.25 -3.40 5.28
C THR A 125 15.38 -2.37 5.13
N GLU A 126 16.50 -2.67 5.75
CA GLU A 126 17.76 -1.90 5.65
C GLU A 126 18.89 -2.79 5.16
N PRO A 127 20.04 -2.24 4.73
CA PRO A 127 21.17 -3.05 4.31
C PRO A 127 21.55 -4.14 5.30
N GLU A 128 21.58 -3.81 6.60
CA GLU A 128 22.01 -4.71 7.67
C GLU A 128 20.82 -5.27 8.51
N ALA A 129 19.56 -4.92 8.19
CA ALA A 129 18.39 -5.34 8.94
C ALA A 129 17.27 -5.83 8.01
N GLY A 130 17.26 -7.14 7.77
CA GLY A 130 16.19 -7.84 7.03
C GLY A 130 15.16 -8.43 7.98
N SER A 131 15.24 -9.75 8.24
CA SER A 131 14.34 -10.45 9.18
C SER A 131 14.44 -9.94 10.60
N ALA A 132 15.62 -9.45 11.02
CA ALA A 132 15.83 -8.76 12.28
C ALA A 132 15.35 -7.29 12.18
N ALA A 133 14.08 -7.09 11.88
CA ALA A 133 13.51 -5.76 11.65
C ALA A 133 13.56 -4.84 12.88
N THR A 134 13.81 -5.39 14.08
CA THR A 134 14.05 -4.63 15.31
C THR A 134 15.45 -4.01 15.38
N ASP A 135 16.39 -4.45 14.53
CA ASP A 135 17.78 -3.99 14.52
C ASP A 135 18.02 -2.81 13.57
N LEU A 136 16.94 -2.30 12.97
CA LEU A 136 17.01 -1.14 12.08
C LEU A 136 17.69 0.06 12.75
N VAL A 137 18.45 0.82 11.94
CA VAL A 137 19.21 2.00 12.37
C VAL A 137 18.66 3.31 11.84
N THR A 138 17.73 3.28 10.88
CA THR A 138 17.02 4.48 10.43
C THR A 138 16.39 5.17 11.65
N ARG A 139 16.63 6.47 11.80
CA ARG A 139 16.12 7.26 12.91
C ARG A 139 15.28 8.43 12.43
N ALA A 140 14.38 8.87 13.29
CA ALA A 140 13.60 10.08 13.14
C ALA A 140 13.89 11.01 14.31
N ASP A 141 14.44 12.17 14.04
CA ASP A 141 14.71 13.23 14.99
C ASP A 141 13.60 14.27 14.92
N GLU A 142 13.16 14.83 16.05
CA GLU A 142 12.15 15.88 16.08
C GLU A 142 12.61 17.11 15.31
N ALA A 143 11.70 17.70 14.55
CA ALA A 143 11.92 18.90 13.75
C ALA A 143 10.67 19.81 13.83
N PRO A 144 10.79 21.13 13.57
CA PRO A 144 9.68 22.08 13.73
C PRO A 144 8.38 21.69 12.99
N GLU A 145 8.50 21.03 11.85
CA GLU A 145 7.35 20.60 11.02
C GLU A 145 7.12 19.06 11.06
N GLY A 146 7.54 18.38 12.13
CA GLY A 146 7.39 16.94 12.29
C GLY A 146 8.70 16.23 12.60
N TYR A 147 9.20 15.37 11.71
CA TYR A 147 10.41 14.58 11.94
C TYR A 147 11.36 14.64 10.74
N ALA A 148 12.65 14.76 11.03
CA ALA A 148 13.72 14.53 10.07
C ALA A 148 14.15 13.07 10.11
N ILE A 149 13.97 12.34 9.00
CA ILE A 149 14.33 10.93 8.90
C ILE A 149 15.71 10.81 8.26
N THR A 150 16.61 10.06 8.94
CA THR A 150 17.96 9.76 8.45
C THR A 150 18.17 8.25 8.45
N GLY A 151 18.54 7.69 7.29
CA GLY A 151 18.79 6.26 7.11
C GLY A 151 18.63 5.82 5.66
N GLU A 152 18.81 4.54 5.42
CA GLU A 152 18.65 3.90 4.11
C GLU A 152 17.70 2.73 4.24
N LYS A 153 16.77 2.60 3.28
CA LYS A 153 15.85 1.47 3.16
C LYS A 153 16.07 0.80 1.81
N ARG A 154 16.02 -0.53 1.78
CA ARG A 154 16.23 -1.33 0.56
C ARG A 154 15.04 -2.22 0.25
N TRP A 155 14.92 -2.58 -1.02
CA TRP A 155 13.92 -3.51 -1.54
C TRP A 155 12.49 -3.05 -1.27
N ILE A 156 12.25 -1.75 -1.38
CA ILE A 156 10.95 -1.16 -1.10
C ILE A 156 10.05 -1.28 -2.33
N THR A 157 9.11 -2.20 -2.28
CA THR A 157 8.11 -2.37 -3.34
C THR A 157 7.29 -1.10 -3.49
N GLY A 158 7.37 -0.49 -4.66
CA GLY A 158 6.71 0.79 -4.95
C GLY A 158 7.61 2.02 -4.76
N ALA A 159 8.89 1.85 -4.43
CA ALA A 159 9.83 2.98 -4.44
C ALA A 159 9.83 3.68 -5.81
N GLY A 160 9.72 5.00 -5.80
CA GLY A 160 9.61 5.82 -7.02
C GLY A 160 8.22 5.87 -7.65
N THR A 161 7.28 4.98 -7.26
CA THR A 161 5.91 4.94 -7.78
C THR A 161 4.90 5.42 -6.75
N SER A 162 5.03 4.99 -5.49
CA SER A 162 4.13 5.34 -4.39
C SER A 162 4.32 6.79 -3.94
N ARG A 163 3.23 7.47 -3.63
CA ARG A 163 3.23 8.82 -3.04
C ARG A 163 3.30 8.77 -1.52
N LEU A 164 2.78 7.70 -0.92
CA LEU A 164 2.71 7.51 0.53
C LEU A 164 3.64 6.38 0.96
N TYR A 165 4.48 6.65 1.96
CA TYR A 165 5.39 5.68 2.56
C TYR A 165 5.14 5.54 4.06
N LEU A 166 5.05 4.31 4.55
CA LEU A 166 5.14 3.97 5.96
C LEU A 166 6.59 3.60 6.26
N VAL A 167 7.33 4.50 6.90
CA VAL A 167 8.75 4.29 7.20
C VAL A 167 8.93 3.83 8.63
N TYR A 168 9.54 2.66 8.80
CA TYR A 168 9.93 2.15 10.11
C TYR A 168 11.27 2.76 10.52
N CYS A 169 11.30 3.41 11.68
CA CYS A 169 12.48 4.11 12.20
C CYS A 169 12.48 4.10 13.73
N ARG A 170 13.62 4.46 14.31
CA ARG A 170 13.76 4.67 15.77
C ARG A 170 13.53 6.13 16.11
N ILE A 171 12.83 6.38 17.22
CA ILE A 171 12.73 7.68 17.86
C ILE A 171 13.33 7.53 19.27
N ASN A 172 14.30 8.39 19.64
CA ASN A 172 14.88 8.42 20.99
C ASN A 172 15.30 7.05 21.54
N ARG A 173 15.94 6.18 20.73
CA ARG A 173 16.31 4.79 21.06
C ARG A 173 15.13 3.82 21.22
N SER A 174 13.90 4.26 21.08
CA SER A 174 12.71 3.39 21.09
C SER A 174 12.34 3.01 19.65
N PHE A 175 11.80 1.79 19.48
CA PHE A 175 11.26 1.35 18.19
C PHE A 175 9.96 2.11 17.92
N PHE A 176 9.88 2.79 16.77
CA PHE A 176 8.69 3.51 16.35
C PHE A 176 8.40 3.35 14.87
N CYS A 177 7.12 3.29 14.52
CA CYS A 177 6.65 3.36 13.15
C CYS A 177 6.33 4.82 12.82
N SER A 178 7.16 5.44 11.98
CA SER A 178 6.93 6.83 11.56
C SER A 178 5.68 6.92 10.68
N ARG A 179 4.77 7.79 11.07
CA ARG A 179 3.63 8.16 10.25
C ARG A 179 4.13 9.08 9.15
N GLY A 180 4.14 8.59 7.90
CA GLY A 180 4.63 9.36 6.76
C GLY A 180 3.97 10.73 6.66
N GLY A 181 4.75 11.77 6.87
CA GLY A 181 4.42 13.12 6.48
C GLY A 181 5.17 13.42 5.19
N VAL A 182 4.47 13.64 4.09
CA VAL A 182 5.08 14.22 2.90
C VAL A 182 5.29 15.70 3.20
N GLY A 183 6.47 16.06 3.72
CA GLY A 183 6.90 17.44 3.73
C GLY A 183 7.12 17.92 2.28
N LYS A 184 6.70 19.13 1.95
CA LYS A 184 7.09 19.80 0.69
C LYS A 184 8.61 19.69 0.54
N PRO A 185 9.13 19.53 -0.70
CA PRO A 185 10.57 19.52 -0.92
C PRO A 185 11.14 20.85 -0.43
N SER A 186 11.82 20.84 0.71
CA SER A 186 12.67 21.94 1.12
C SER A 186 14.01 21.77 0.39
N SER A 187 14.65 22.88 0.03
CA SER A 187 15.89 22.96 -0.73
C SER A 187 17.14 22.39 -0.03
N THR A 188 16.98 21.61 1.01
CA THR A 188 18.06 20.91 1.72
C THR A 188 17.98 19.43 1.40
N PRO A 189 19.06 18.76 0.99
CA PRO A 189 19.03 17.34 0.63
C PRO A 189 18.68 16.48 1.85
N ARG A 190 17.50 15.90 1.85
CA ARG A 190 17.10 14.89 2.80
C ARG A 190 17.60 13.56 2.27
N LEU A 191 18.56 12.97 2.95
CA LEU A 191 19.14 11.68 2.61
C LEU A 191 18.17 10.53 3.01
N PHE A 192 17.00 10.49 2.41
CA PHE A 192 16.21 9.28 2.33
C PHE A 192 16.37 8.69 0.93
N ARG A 193 17.13 7.61 0.82
CA ARG A 193 17.28 6.83 -0.40
C ARG A 193 16.43 5.57 -0.26
N ALA A 194 15.34 5.47 -1.02
CA ALA A 194 14.67 4.21 -1.27
C ALA A 194 15.24 3.64 -2.58
N SER A 195 15.85 2.49 -2.52
CA SER A 195 16.29 1.71 -3.68
C SER A 195 15.53 0.40 -3.76
#